data_53aaab3853c4eda87b6645347e1c6372
#
_entry.id   53aaab3853c4eda87b6645347e1c6372
#
_cell.length_a   1.000
_cell.length_b   1.000
_cell.length_c   1.000
_cell.angle_alpha   90.00
_cell.angle_beta   90.00
_cell.angle_gamma   90.00
#
_symmetry.space_group_name_H-M   'P 1'
#
loop_
_entity.id
_entity.type
_entity.pdbx_description
1 polymer ?
#
loop_
_entity_poly.entity_id
_entity_poly.type
_entity_poly.pdbx_seq_one_letter_code
_entity_poly.pdbx_strand_id
1 'polypeptide(L)'
;MSPADLALLEPSLKRVALPLRMPLVTPDVPIEAVYFIEHGIASVVARTPTGQEAEIGFIGYEGMAGYSLVMDDDRSPLACYVQLEGEAMRIDAACFNAALAASPTLRLFLLRFVNYLQVQTGCTALVNARLRLAGRLARWLLMCDDRVVGIRFSITHEFLATMLGVRRPGVTVALQELEGLALIRSRRGEVVILDRPGLVALASGGYGVPEAEYSRLFGELDSAAQ
;
A
#
# COMPACT_ATOMS: atom_id res chain seq x y z
N MET A 1 3.46 7.81 16.91
CA MET A 1 4.85 8.34 17.13
C MET A 1 4.80 9.31 18.29
N SER A 2 5.86 9.37 19.14
CA SER A 2 5.91 10.39 20.20
C SER A 2 6.26 11.77 19.65
N PRO A 3 5.86 12.88 20.32
CA PRO A 3 6.27 14.23 19.89
C PRO A 3 7.79 14.42 19.84
N ALA A 4 8.54 13.78 20.74
CA ALA A 4 9.99 13.83 20.77
C ALA A 4 10.62 13.12 19.54
N ASP A 5 10.07 11.99 19.13
CA ASP A 5 10.51 11.27 17.94
C ASP A 5 10.19 12.04 16.66
N LEU A 6 9.01 12.67 16.60
CA LEU A 6 8.61 13.52 15.47
C LEU A 6 9.56 14.71 15.31
N ALA A 7 9.91 15.38 16.41
CA ALA A 7 10.82 16.51 16.41
C ALA A 7 12.23 16.19 15.86
N LEU A 8 12.65 14.92 15.85
CA LEU A 8 13.90 14.50 15.22
C LEU A 8 13.79 14.44 13.68
N LEU A 9 12.61 14.20 13.15
CA LEU A 9 12.36 14.08 11.71
C LEU A 9 11.99 15.43 11.08
N GLU A 10 11.13 16.20 11.74
CA GLU A 10 10.53 17.44 11.22
C GLU A 10 11.50 18.40 10.52
N PRO A 11 12.71 18.70 11.07
CA PRO A 11 13.61 19.67 10.44
C PRO A 11 14.11 19.24 9.04
N SER A 12 14.06 17.94 8.76
CA SER A 12 14.55 17.34 7.51
C SER A 12 13.43 16.89 6.57
N LEU A 13 12.16 16.97 7.00
CA LEU A 13 11.00 16.61 6.20
C LEU A 13 10.70 17.67 5.16
N LYS A 14 10.43 17.25 3.93
CA LYS A 14 10.04 18.11 2.80
C LYS A 14 8.80 17.53 2.14
N ARG A 15 7.76 18.34 1.98
CA ARG A 15 6.57 17.95 1.22
C ARG A 15 6.93 17.81 -0.25
N VAL A 16 6.55 16.69 -0.86
CA VAL A 16 6.78 16.40 -2.27
C VAL A 16 5.51 15.81 -2.90
N ALA A 17 5.29 16.15 -4.17
CA ALA A 17 4.24 15.51 -4.96
C ALA A 17 4.66 14.07 -5.33
N LEU A 18 3.70 13.19 -5.40
CA LEU A 18 3.85 11.80 -5.82
C LEU A 18 3.12 11.57 -7.15
N PRO A 19 3.74 11.89 -8.30
CA PRO A 19 3.13 11.62 -9.59
C PRO A 19 3.03 10.12 -9.86
N LEU A 20 2.04 9.72 -10.63
CA LEU A 20 1.78 8.33 -11.01
C LEU A 20 3.06 7.66 -11.57
N ARG A 21 3.34 6.44 -11.13
CA ARG A 21 4.52 5.63 -11.49
C ARG A 21 5.87 6.17 -11.04
N MET A 22 5.91 7.23 -10.23
CA MET A 22 7.17 7.68 -9.63
C MET A 22 7.81 6.53 -8.84
N PRO A 23 9.08 6.14 -9.13
CA PRO A 23 9.78 5.15 -8.33
C PRO A 23 10.15 5.76 -6.97
N LEU A 24 9.81 5.08 -5.89
CA LEU A 24 10.17 5.44 -4.52
C LEU A 24 11.30 4.54 -4.00
N VAL A 25 11.30 3.27 -4.40
CA VAL A 25 12.40 2.30 -4.19
C VAL A 25 12.62 1.53 -5.47
N THR A 26 13.87 1.57 -5.96
CA THR A 26 14.30 0.79 -7.12
C THR A 26 15.02 -0.46 -6.65
N PRO A 27 14.70 -1.66 -7.20
CA PRO A 27 15.34 -2.90 -6.78
C PRO A 27 16.86 -2.83 -6.85
N ASP A 28 17.51 -3.32 -5.78
CA ASP A 28 18.97 -3.45 -5.64
C ASP A 28 19.77 -2.14 -5.73
N VAL A 29 19.09 -0.99 -5.78
CA VAL A 29 19.70 0.35 -5.75
C VAL A 29 19.62 0.91 -4.32
N PRO A 30 20.67 1.61 -3.84
CA PRO A 30 20.62 2.26 -2.53
C PRO A 30 19.40 3.18 -2.38
N ILE A 31 18.72 3.06 -1.24
CA ILE A 31 17.56 3.89 -0.90
C ILE A 31 18.06 5.26 -0.47
N GLU A 32 17.78 6.27 -1.30
CA GLU A 32 18.23 7.65 -1.07
C GLU A 32 17.31 8.43 -0.13
N ALA A 33 16.04 8.02 0.00
CA ALA A 33 15.05 8.72 0.81
C ALA A 33 13.94 7.80 1.32
N VAL A 34 13.30 8.24 2.41
CA VAL A 34 12.05 7.70 2.92
C VAL A 34 10.92 8.65 2.57
N TYR A 35 9.76 8.10 2.24
CA TYR A 35 8.55 8.84 1.90
C TYR A 35 7.42 8.41 2.85
N PHE A 36 7.05 9.28 3.79
CA PHE A 36 5.84 9.12 4.59
C PHE A 36 4.66 9.60 3.76
N ILE A 37 3.79 8.68 3.38
CA ILE A 37 2.66 9.00 2.49
C ILE A 37 1.62 9.81 3.27
N GLU A 38 1.18 10.94 2.72
CA GLU A 38 0.08 11.74 3.29
C GLU A 38 -1.21 11.48 2.50
N HIS A 39 -1.10 11.39 1.18
CA HIS A 39 -2.18 11.08 0.26
C HIS A 39 -1.66 10.20 -0.87
N GLY A 40 -2.57 9.40 -1.45
CA GLY A 40 -2.21 8.49 -2.53
C GLY A 40 -1.82 7.10 -2.01
N ILE A 41 -1.33 6.27 -2.93
CA ILE A 41 -0.94 4.87 -2.65
C ILE A 41 0.37 4.56 -3.36
N ALA A 42 1.28 3.89 -2.65
CA ALA A 42 2.49 3.30 -3.21
C ALA A 42 2.40 1.76 -3.18
N SER A 43 2.60 1.12 -4.32
CA SER A 43 2.65 -0.35 -4.45
C SER A 43 4.03 -0.89 -4.11
N VAL A 44 4.06 -1.98 -3.34
CA VAL A 44 5.24 -2.81 -3.15
C VAL A 44 5.13 -4.03 -4.07
N VAL A 45 6.08 -4.17 -4.99
CA VAL A 45 6.01 -5.14 -6.08
C VAL A 45 7.21 -6.07 -6.06
N ALA A 46 6.93 -7.36 -6.10
CA ALA A 46 7.93 -8.39 -6.33
C ALA A 46 8.04 -8.69 -7.83
N ARG A 47 9.28 -8.92 -8.30
CA ARG A 47 9.58 -9.24 -9.69
C ARG A 47 10.42 -10.50 -9.77
N THR A 48 10.09 -11.39 -10.71
CA THR A 48 10.95 -12.52 -11.05
C THR A 48 12.07 -12.11 -12.01
N PRO A 49 13.18 -12.86 -12.07
CA PRO A 49 14.23 -12.59 -13.07
C PRO A 49 13.74 -12.63 -14.52
N THR A 50 12.62 -13.29 -14.79
CA THR A 50 11.97 -13.37 -16.11
C THR A 50 11.02 -12.20 -16.40
N GLY A 51 10.91 -11.22 -15.48
CA GLY A 51 10.12 -10.00 -15.65
C GLY A 51 8.65 -10.13 -15.29
N GLN A 52 8.21 -11.23 -14.65
CA GLN A 52 6.87 -11.31 -14.10
C GLN A 52 6.78 -10.49 -12.82
N GLU A 53 5.72 -9.72 -12.67
CA GLU A 53 5.50 -8.84 -11.53
C GLU A 53 4.16 -9.14 -10.85
N ALA A 54 4.13 -8.96 -9.54
CA ALA A 54 2.89 -8.93 -8.77
C ALA A 54 3.05 -8.01 -7.56
N GLU A 55 1.96 -7.32 -7.21
CA GLU A 55 1.89 -6.58 -5.96
C GLU A 55 1.82 -7.56 -4.79
N ILE A 56 2.66 -7.32 -3.80
CA ILE A 56 2.68 -8.09 -2.55
C ILE A 56 2.07 -7.33 -1.39
N GLY A 57 1.91 -6.03 -1.52
CA GLY A 57 1.30 -5.12 -0.58
C GLY A 57 1.36 -3.69 -1.08
N PHE A 58 0.68 -2.78 -0.41
CA PHE A 58 0.78 -1.37 -0.69
C PHE A 58 0.68 -0.51 0.58
N ILE A 59 1.08 0.72 0.45
CA ILE A 59 1.29 1.69 1.52
C ILE A 59 0.47 2.94 1.18
N GLY A 60 -0.34 3.38 2.09
CA GLY A 60 -1.05 4.66 2.04
C GLY A 60 -0.57 5.59 3.17
N TYR A 61 -1.46 6.47 3.61
CA TYR A 61 -1.20 7.45 4.65
C TYR A 61 -0.82 6.85 6.02
N GLU A 62 -1.04 5.56 6.20
CA GLU A 62 -0.68 4.80 7.39
C GLU A 62 0.81 4.45 7.47
N GLY A 63 1.61 4.74 6.42
CA GLY A 63 2.95 4.21 6.37
C GLY A 63 3.97 4.97 5.54
N MET A 64 5.06 4.28 5.22
CA MET A 64 6.19 4.87 4.52
C MET A 64 6.84 3.92 3.51
N ALA A 65 7.30 4.46 2.38
CA ALA A 65 8.19 3.78 1.44
C ALA A 65 9.65 3.99 1.86
N GLY A 66 10.52 3.01 1.57
CA GLY A 66 11.92 3.00 2.02
C GLY A 66 12.11 2.38 3.41
N TYR A 67 11.14 1.59 3.86
CA TYR A 67 11.13 0.97 5.19
C TYR A 67 12.30 0.00 5.47
N SER A 68 13.02 -0.48 4.45
CA SER A 68 14.22 -1.32 4.64
C SER A 68 15.28 -0.65 5.51
N LEU A 69 15.40 0.68 5.44
CA LEU A 69 16.31 1.45 6.29
C LEU A 69 16.04 1.28 7.80
N VAL A 70 14.77 1.00 8.18
CA VAL A 70 14.43 0.73 9.60
C VAL A 70 15.09 -0.56 10.09
N MET A 71 15.29 -1.53 9.17
CA MET A 71 15.92 -2.82 9.41
C MET A 71 17.45 -2.80 9.20
N ASP A 72 18.03 -1.60 9.01
CA ASP A 72 19.45 -1.41 8.76
C ASP A 72 19.93 -1.95 7.40
N ASP A 73 19.02 -1.99 6.41
CA ASP A 73 19.32 -2.39 5.03
C ASP A 73 19.06 -1.21 4.09
N ASP A 74 20.09 -0.79 3.37
CA ASP A 74 20.04 0.35 2.45
C ASP A 74 19.46 -0.01 1.06
N ARG A 75 19.06 -1.26 0.85
CA ARG A 75 18.55 -1.77 -0.44
C ARG A 75 17.34 -2.66 -0.22
N SER A 76 16.65 -2.94 -1.32
CA SER A 76 15.55 -3.91 -1.35
C SER A 76 15.51 -4.59 -2.71
N PRO A 77 15.26 -5.91 -2.80
CA PRO A 77 14.96 -6.57 -4.06
C PRO A 77 13.55 -6.26 -4.58
N LEU A 78 12.73 -5.57 -3.76
CA LEU A 78 11.37 -5.19 -4.11
C LEU A 78 11.35 -3.77 -4.69
N ALA A 79 10.52 -3.58 -5.72
CA ALA A 79 10.20 -2.24 -6.20
C ALA A 79 9.11 -1.60 -5.31
N CYS A 80 9.18 -0.28 -5.15
CA CYS A 80 8.06 0.50 -4.64
C CYS A 80 7.84 1.71 -5.55
N TYR A 81 6.61 1.90 -6.03
CA TYR A 81 6.30 3.04 -6.90
C TYR A 81 4.87 3.55 -6.65
N VAL A 82 4.64 4.80 -7.02
CA VAL A 82 3.35 5.47 -6.86
C VAL A 82 2.29 4.81 -7.74
N GLN A 83 1.25 4.30 -7.12
CA GLN A 83 0.10 3.66 -7.73
C GLN A 83 -1.06 4.63 -7.91
N LEU A 84 -1.30 5.47 -6.92
CA LEU A 84 -2.27 6.55 -6.94
C LEU A 84 -1.55 7.83 -6.56
N GLU A 85 -1.71 8.85 -7.39
CA GLU A 85 -1.10 10.16 -7.19
C GLU A 85 -1.47 10.76 -5.84
N GLY A 86 -0.55 11.54 -5.27
CA GLY A 86 -0.75 12.16 -3.99
C GLY A 86 0.43 13.01 -3.55
N GLU A 87 0.68 13.02 -2.25
CA GLU A 87 1.75 13.77 -1.61
C GLU A 87 2.40 12.94 -0.50
N ALA A 88 3.65 13.23 -0.20
CA ALA A 88 4.38 12.64 0.91
C ALA A 88 5.29 13.65 1.59
N MET A 89 5.63 13.37 2.86
CA MET A 89 6.77 13.98 3.53
C MET A 89 8.00 13.13 3.25
N ARG A 90 8.94 13.69 2.48
CA ARG A 90 10.21 13.04 2.10
C ARG A 90 11.32 13.46 3.06
N ILE A 91 12.14 12.50 3.46
CA ILE A 91 13.39 12.73 4.22
C ILE A 91 14.54 11.97 3.54
N ASP A 92 15.71 12.60 3.44
CA ASP A 92 16.91 11.96 2.91
C ASP A 92 17.35 10.82 3.84
N ALA A 93 17.83 9.71 3.28
CA ALA A 93 18.23 8.49 4.02
C ALA A 93 19.25 8.76 5.12
N ALA A 94 20.23 9.67 4.86
CA ALA A 94 21.22 10.03 5.85
C ALA A 94 20.61 10.70 7.10
N CYS A 95 19.67 11.65 6.89
CA CYS A 95 18.95 12.31 7.99
C CYS A 95 18.04 11.32 8.73
N PHE A 96 17.36 10.43 8.00
CA PHE A 96 16.52 9.41 8.58
C PHE A 96 17.32 8.43 9.46
N ASN A 97 18.46 7.93 8.97
CA ASN A 97 19.33 7.03 9.72
C ASN A 97 19.92 7.73 10.97
N ALA A 98 20.26 9.02 10.88
CA ALA A 98 20.70 9.79 12.06
C ALA A 98 19.59 9.88 13.13
N ALA A 99 18.34 10.12 12.72
CA ALA A 99 17.20 10.12 13.64
C ALA A 99 16.96 8.73 14.28
N LEU A 100 17.05 7.65 13.49
CA LEU A 100 16.94 6.28 14.01
C LEU A 100 18.06 5.93 15.01
N ALA A 101 19.28 6.42 14.80
CA ALA A 101 20.40 6.23 15.71
C ALA A 101 20.19 7.03 17.01
N ALA A 102 19.60 8.21 16.93
CA ALA A 102 19.34 9.08 18.08
C ALA A 102 18.16 8.61 18.94
N SER A 103 17.19 7.87 18.37
CA SER A 103 15.99 7.43 19.08
C SER A 103 15.65 5.95 18.86
N PRO A 104 15.95 5.08 19.85
CA PRO A 104 15.48 3.70 19.83
C PRO A 104 13.94 3.57 19.83
N THR A 105 13.22 4.52 20.42
CA THR A 105 11.75 4.51 20.44
C THR A 105 11.17 4.79 19.06
N LEU A 106 11.77 5.69 18.28
CA LEU A 106 11.43 5.91 16.87
C LEU A 106 11.61 4.62 16.06
N ARG A 107 12.78 3.97 16.19
CA ARG A 107 13.05 2.70 15.49
C ARG A 107 12.01 1.63 15.85
N LEU A 108 11.70 1.46 17.12
CA LEU A 108 10.70 0.49 17.59
C LEU A 108 9.30 0.81 17.05
N PHE A 109 8.93 2.08 17.02
CA PHE A 109 7.65 2.50 16.44
C PHE A 109 7.57 2.14 14.95
N LEU A 110 8.61 2.42 14.17
CA LEU A 110 8.65 2.13 12.74
C LEU A 110 8.77 0.62 12.44
N LEU A 111 9.44 -0.16 13.30
CA LEU A 111 9.46 -1.63 13.19
C LEU A 111 8.06 -2.25 13.37
N ARG A 112 7.15 -1.64 14.12
CA ARG A 112 5.74 -2.09 14.18
C ARG A 112 5.07 -1.93 12.82
N PHE A 113 5.37 -0.85 12.10
CA PHE A 113 4.87 -0.68 10.72
C PHE A 113 5.43 -1.76 9.78
N VAL A 114 6.73 -2.09 9.88
CA VAL A 114 7.32 -3.19 9.10
C VAL A 114 6.61 -4.50 9.40
N ASN A 115 6.33 -4.79 10.68
CA ASN A 115 5.57 -5.99 11.08
C ASN A 115 4.15 -5.99 10.47
N TYR A 116 3.46 -4.85 10.49
CA TYR A 116 2.16 -4.72 9.85
C TYR A 116 2.23 -5.03 8.34
N LEU A 117 3.23 -4.48 7.61
CA LEU A 117 3.42 -4.80 6.18
C LEU A 117 3.69 -6.29 5.95
N GLN A 118 4.42 -6.94 6.84
CA GLN A 118 4.66 -8.39 6.77
C GLN A 118 3.35 -9.18 6.91
N VAL A 119 2.47 -8.78 7.84
CA VAL A 119 1.14 -9.38 7.99
C VAL A 119 0.31 -9.15 6.73
N GLN A 120 0.31 -7.93 6.17
CA GLN A 120 -0.39 -7.61 4.92
C GLN A 120 0.10 -8.48 3.76
N THR A 121 1.42 -8.66 3.63
CA THR A 121 2.05 -9.51 2.60
C THR A 121 1.66 -10.98 2.79
N GLY A 122 1.69 -11.48 4.02
CA GLY A 122 1.25 -12.85 4.33
C GLY A 122 -0.21 -13.11 3.96
N CYS A 123 -1.09 -12.14 4.28
CA CYS A 123 -2.51 -12.21 3.88
C CYS A 123 -2.66 -12.13 2.35
N THR A 124 -1.85 -11.32 1.65
CA THR A 124 -1.85 -11.26 0.19
C THR A 124 -1.45 -12.61 -0.42
N ALA A 125 -0.42 -13.26 0.11
CA ALA A 125 -0.01 -14.59 -0.35
C ALA A 125 -1.12 -15.63 -0.14
N LEU A 126 -1.77 -15.65 1.04
CA LEU A 126 -2.89 -16.54 1.34
C LEU A 126 -4.06 -16.32 0.37
N VAL A 127 -4.47 -15.08 0.18
CA VAL A 127 -5.58 -14.69 -0.70
C VAL A 127 -5.29 -15.06 -2.16
N ASN A 128 -4.06 -14.83 -2.63
CA ASN A 128 -3.64 -15.22 -3.98
C ASN A 128 -3.68 -16.74 -4.20
N ALA A 129 -3.39 -17.53 -3.16
CA ALA A 129 -3.41 -18.99 -3.22
C ALA A 129 -4.81 -19.61 -3.09
N ARG A 130 -5.76 -18.92 -2.44
CA ARG A 130 -7.03 -19.54 -2.03
C ARG A 130 -8.28 -18.94 -2.65
N LEU A 131 -8.27 -17.63 -2.96
CA LEU A 131 -9.47 -16.97 -3.47
C LEU A 131 -9.49 -16.94 -5.01
N ARG A 132 -10.72 -16.97 -5.54
CA ARG A 132 -10.97 -16.65 -6.95
C ARG A 132 -10.65 -15.17 -7.22
N LEU A 133 -10.44 -14.83 -8.47
CA LEU A 133 -10.01 -13.49 -8.87
C LEU A 133 -10.98 -12.39 -8.42
N ALA A 134 -12.29 -12.64 -8.45
CA ALA A 134 -13.29 -11.70 -7.95
C ALA A 134 -13.11 -11.38 -6.46
N GLY A 135 -12.85 -12.37 -5.62
CA GLY A 135 -12.58 -12.17 -4.18
C GLY A 135 -11.25 -11.45 -3.93
N ARG A 136 -10.22 -11.72 -4.74
CA ARG A 136 -8.94 -11.01 -4.70
C ARG A 136 -9.11 -9.53 -5.07
N LEU A 137 -9.87 -9.25 -6.12
CA LEU A 137 -10.20 -7.90 -6.56
C LEU A 137 -11.06 -7.17 -5.51
N ALA A 138 -12.05 -7.85 -4.91
CA ALA A 138 -12.86 -7.27 -3.84
C ALA A 138 -12.00 -6.84 -2.64
N ARG A 139 -11.09 -7.71 -2.17
CA ARG A 139 -10.12 -7.35 -1.12
C ARG A 139 -9.27 -6.15 -1.51
N TRP A 140 -8.73 -6.15 -2.73
CA TRP A 140 -7.87 -5.08 -3.21
C TRP A 140 -8.61 -3.73 -3.25
N LEU A 141 -9.87 -3.71 -3.71
CA LEU A 141 -10.72 -2.51 -3.71
C LEU A 141 -11.01 -2.01 -2.30
N LEU A 142 -11.28 -2.90 -1.34
CA LEU A 142 -11.50 -2.55 0.06
C LEU A 142 -10.25 -1.89 0.67
N MET A 143 -9.07 -2.46 0.43
CA MET A 143 -7.81 -1.90 0.92
C MET A 143 -7.52 -0.52 0.30
N CYS A 144 -7.90 -0.27 -0.96
CA CYS A 144 -7.81 1.05 -1.58
C CYS A 144 -8.81 2.03 -0.94
N ASP A 145 -10.05 1.59 -0.71
CA ASP A 145 -11.12 2.39 -0.10
C ASP A 145 -10.74 2.90 1.30
N ASP A 146 -10.03 2.08 2.07
CA ASP A 146 -9.51 2.47 3.38
C ASP A 146 -8.48 3.63 3.33
N ARG A 147 -7.85 3.86 2.17
CA ARG A 147 -6.69 4.77 2.03
C ARG A 147 -6.94 5.97 1.16
N VAL A 148 -8.07 6.02 0.51
CA VAL A 148 -8.40 7.09 -0.44
C VAL A 148 -9.58 7.88 0.04
N VAL A 149 -9.44 9.20 0.08
CA VAL A 149 -10.56 10.09 0.34
C VAL A 149 -11.45 10.14 -0.90
N GLY A 150 -12.64 9.58 -0.81
CA GLY A 150 -13.63 9.56 -1.89
C GLY A 150 -13.89 8.15 -2.43
N ILE A 151 -15.03 7.99 -3.07
CA ILE A 151 -15.56 6.70 -3.53
C ILE A 151 -15.13 6.32 -4.94
N ARG A 152 -14.15 7.02 -5.54
CA ARG A 152 -13.75 6.82 -6.94
C ARG A 152 -12.26 6.54 -7.06
N PHE A 153 -11.92 5.47 -7.74
CA PHE A 153 -10.54 5.11 -8.07
C PHE A 153 -10.34 5.18 -9.58
N SER A 154 -9.35 5.95 -10.03
CA SER A 154 -8.91 5.91 -11.43
C SER A 154 -7.96 4.72 -11.63
N ILE A 155 -8.46 3.64 -12.24
CA ILE A 155 -7.72 2.38 -12.38
C ILE A 155 -7.92 1.78 -13.76
N THR A 156 -6.81 1.46 -14.45
CA THR A 156 -6.89 0.74 -15.73
C THR A 156 -6.90 -0.77 -15.53
N HIS A 157 -7.54 -1.50 -16.47
CA HIS A 157 -7.51 -2.98 -16.46
C HIS A 157 -6.10 -3.56 -16.57
N GLU A 158 -5.21 -2.88 -17.27
CA GLU A 158 -3.81 -3.29 -17.39
C GLU A 158 -3.08 -3.18 -16.06
N PHE A 159 -3.32 -2.10 -15.35
CA PHE A 159 -2.78 -1.89 -14.02
C PHE A 159 -3.29 -2.95 -13.03
N LEU A 160 -4.61 -3.18 -12.97
CA LEU A 160 -5.19 -4.25 -12.16
C LEU A 160 -4.62 -5.64 -12.51
N ALA A 161 -4.33 -5.89 -13.79
CA ALA A 161 -3.73 -7.15 -14.22
C ALA A 161 -2.33 -7.35 -13.60
N THR A 162 -1.50 -6.30 -13.60
CA THR A 162 -0.19 -6.32 -12.94
C THR A 162 -0.32 -6.51 -11.43
N MET A 163 -1.19 -5.73 -10.78
CA MET A 163 -1.38 -5.78 -9.33
C MET A 163 -1.88 -7.15 -8.86
N LEU A 164 -2.82 -7.73 -9.58
CA LEU A 164 -3.37 -9.04 -9.24
C LEU A 164 -2.54 -10.22 -9.80
N GLY A 165 -1.46 -9.95 -10.54
CA GLY A 165 -0.62 -10.98 -11.15
C GLY A 165 -1.39 -11.86 -12.15
N VAL A 166 -2.29 -11.28 -12.95
CA VAL A 166 -3.15 -12.01 -13.89
C VAL A 166 -3.15 -11.36 -15.28
N ARG A 167 -3.75 -12.02 -16.26
CA ARG A 167 -3.92 -11.43 -17.60
C ARG A 167 -5.12 -10.46 -17.63
N ARG A 168 -5.03 -9.40 -18.41
CA ARG A 168 -6.07 -8.38 -18.58
C ARG A 168 -7.50 -8.93 -18.83
N PRO A 169 -7.72 -9.99 -19.65
CA PRO A 169 -9.07 -10.55 -19.80
C PRO A 169 -9.67 -11.06 -18.49
N GLY A 170 -8.86 -11.63 -17.60
CA GLY A 170 -9.33 -12.08 -16.28
C GLY A 170 -9.85 -10.91 -15.44
N VAL A 171 -9.14 -9.77 -15.44
CA VAL A 171 -9.59 -8.55 -14.75
C VAL A 171 -10.94 -8.09 -15.28
N THR A 172 -11.12 -8.08 -16.61
CA THR A 172 -12.39 -7.69 -17.22
C THR A 172 -13.54 -8.57 -16.73
N VAL A 173 -13.35 -9.89 -16.69
CA VAL A 173 -14.36 -10.82 -16.19
C VAL A 173 -14.64 -10.59 -14.70
N ALA A 174 -13.61 -10.39 -13.87
CA ALA A 174 -13.80 -10.14 -12.45
C ALA A 174 -14.55 -8.82 -12.18
N LEU A 175 -14.23 -7.75 -12.90
CA LEU A 175 -14.97 -6.48 -12.79
C LEU A 175 -16.44 -6.65 -13.19
N GLN A 176 -16.72 -7.38 -14.30
CA GLN A 176 -18.10 -7.68 -14.73
C GLN A 176 -18.86 -8.52 -13.70
N GLU A 177 -18.19 -9.47 -13.03
CA GLU A 177 -18.77 -10.27 -11.94
C GLU A 177 -19.18 -9.36 -10.78
N LEU A 178 -18.29 -8.46 -10.32
CA LEU A 178 -18.60 -7.52 -9.24
C LEU A 178 -19.71 -6.54 -9.62
N GLU A 179 -19.75 -6.07 -10.88
CA GLU A 179 -20.83 -5.22 -11.39
C GLU A 179 -22.17 -5.97 -11.48
N GLY A 180 -22.14 -7.22 -11.93
CA GLY A 180 -23.32 -8.09 -11.98
C GLY A 180 -23.95 -8.36 -10.61
N LEU A 181 -23.10 -8.37 -9.56
CA LEU A 181 -23.51 -8.46 -8.16
C LEU A 181 -23.91 -7.10 -7.55
N ALA A 182 -23.88 -6.01 -8.33
CA ALA A 182 -24.12 -4.63 -7.89
C ALA A 182 -23.19 -4.15 -6.74
N LEU A 183 -22.01 -4.75 -6.60
CA LEU A 183 -21.03 -4.39 -5.57
C LEU A 183 -20.23 -3.14 -5.94
N ILE A 184 -20.00 -2.95 -7.24
CA ILE A 184 -19.26 -1.82 -7.82
C ILE A 184 -19.94 -1.29 -9.06
N ARG A 185 -19.48 -0.12 -9.51
CA ARG A 185 -19.72 0.40 -10.86
C ARG A 185 -18.38 0.75 -11.49
N SER A 186 -18.09 0.18 -12.66
CA SER A 186 -16.86 0.45 -13.41
C SER A 186 -17.20 1.20 -14.70
N ARG A 187 -16.64 2.41 -14.90
CA ARG A 187 -16.84 3.19 -16.13
C ARG A 187 -15.56 3.96 -16.48
N ARG A 188 -15.06 3.78 -17.72
CA ARG A 188 -13.97 4.59 -18.31
C ARG A 188 -12.71 4.68 -17.43
N GLY A 189 -12.33 3.58 -16.80
CA GLY A 189 -11.15 3.55 -15.92
C GLY A 189 -11.40 4.04 -14.50
N GLU A 190 -12.63 4.32 -14.11
CA GLU A 190 -13.03 4.60 -12.73
C GLU A 190 -13.81 3.42 -12.16
N VAL A 191 -13.55 3.09 -10.92
CA VAL A 191 -14.31 2.13 -10.11
C VAL A 191 -14.92 2.86 -8.93
N VAL A 192 -16.22 2.64 -8.72
CA VAL A 192 -16.99 3.16 -7.58
C VAL A 192 -17.54 1.98 -6.80
N ILE A 193 -17.28 1.94 -5.50
CA ILE A 193 -17.86 0.95 -4.59
C ILE A 193 -19.32 1.34 -4.30
N LEU A 194 -20.23 0.40 -4.50
CA LEU A 194 -21.68 0.58 -4.25
C LEU A 194 -22.11 -0.16 -2.96
N ASP A 195 -21.52 -1.33 -2.71
CA ASP A 195 -21.82 -2.16 -1.55
C ASP A 195 -20.53 -2.69 -0.92
N ARG A 196 -20.01 -1.93 0.06
CA ARG A 196 -18.80 -2.33 0.82
C ARG A 196 -19.02 -3.61 1.63
N PRO A 197 -20.13 -3.81 2.38
CA PRO A 197 -20.41 -5.07 3.06
C PRO A 197 -20.42 -6.28 2.12
N GLY A 198 -21.00 -6.15 0.93
CA GLY A 198 -20.99 -7.19 -0.09
C GLY A 198 -19.59 -7.52 -0.58
N LEU A 199 -18.71 -6.52 -0.77
CA LEU A 199 -17.30 -6.75 -1.09
C LEU A 199 -16.57 -7.49 0.04
N VAL A 200 -16.82 -7.14 1.31
CA VAL A 200 -16.24 -7.85 2.48
C VAL A 200 -16.67 -9.32 2.47
N ALA A 201 -17.96 -9.59 2.22
CA ALA A 201 -18.46 -10.97 2.10
C ALA A 201 -17.81 -11.73 0.95
N LEU A 202 -17.64 -11.09 -0.22
CA LEU A 202 -16.99 -11.70 -1.39
C LEU A 202 -15.49 -11.96 -1.18
N ALA A 203 -14.81 -11.11 -0.41
CA ALA A 203 -13.41 -11.29 -0.01
C ALA A 203 -13.24 -12.50 0.95
N SER A 204 -14.34 -13.09 1.43
CA SER A 204 -14.39 -14.41 2.10
C SER A 204 -13.33 -14.59 3.21
N GLY A 205 -13.21 -13.60 4.11
CA GLY A 205 -12.22 -13.60 5.20
C GLY A 205 -10.80 -13.19 4.77
N GLY A 206 -10.58 -12.84 3.51
CA GLY A 206 -9.29 -12.34 3.03
C GLY A 206 -9.02 -10.88 3.37
N TYR A 207 -10.00 -10.14 3.88
CA TYR A 207 -9.91 -8.76 4.34
C TYR A 207 -10.17 -8.68 5.85
N GLY A 208 -9.53 -7.74 6.53
CA GLY A 208 -9.75 -7.39 7.93
C GLY A 208 -8.59 -7.76 8.88
N VAL A 209 -7.77 -8.77 8.56
CA VAL A 209 -6.66 -9.19 9.44
C VAL A 209 -5.54 -8.14 9.51
N PRO A 210 -5.00 -7.62 8.39
CA PRO A 210 -4.01 -6.55 8.45
C PRO A 210 -4.56 -5.27 9.09
N GLU A 211 -5.81 -4.92 8.81
CA GLU A 211 -6.50 -3.74 9.34
C GLU A 211 -6.63 -3.83 10.87
N ALA A 212 -7.04 -4.99 11.39
CA ALA A 212 -7.11 -5.24 12.83
C ALA A 212 -5.71 -5.21 13.48
N GLU A 213 -4.69 -5.73 12.82
CA GLU A 213 -3.32 -5.68 13.32
C GLU A 213 -2.78 -4.25 13.36
N TYR A 214 -3.08 -3.43 12.34
CA TYR A 214 -2.74 -2.01 12.37
C TYR A 214 -3.39 -1.32 13.56
N SER A 215 -4.71 -1.50 13.74
CA SER A 215 -5.45 -0.91 14.87
C SER A 215 -4.89 -1.36 16.22
N ARG A 216 -4.47 -2.62 16.34
CA ARG A 216 -3.83 -3.14 17.57
C ARG A 216 -2.49 -2.45 17.86
N LEU A 217 -1.71 -2.13 16.81
CA LEU A 217 -0.34 -1.57 16.96
C LEU A 217 -0.34 -0.05 17.12
N PHE A 218 -1.29 0.66 16.49
CA PHE A 218 -1.26 2.11 16.35
C PHE A 218 -2.53 2.82 16.81
N GLY A 219 -3.60 2.10 17.14
CA GLY A 219 -4.95 2.62 17.33
C GLY A 219 -5.75 2.56 16.03
N GLU A 220 -7.04 2.92 16.09
CA GLU A 220 -7.88 2.91 14.90
C GLU A 220 -7.25 3.76 13.79
N LEU A 221 -7.30 3.24 12.56
CA LEU A 221 -7.08 4.07 11.37
C LEU A 221 -8.18 5.13 11.39
N ASP A 222 -7.82 6.36 11.69
CA ASP A 222 -8.71 7.47 11.40
C ASP A 222 -8.98 7.36 9.89
N SER A 223 -10.16 6.84 9.54
CA SER A 223 -10.61 6.88 8.14
C SER A 223 -10.43 8.32 7.71
N ALA A 224 -9.63 8.53 6.67
CA ALA A 224 -9.32 9.85 6.13
C ALA A 224 -10.64 10.59 5.93
N ALA A 225 -10.98 11.34 6.98
CA ALA A 225 -12.34 11.63 7.35
C ALA A 225 -12.94 12.64 6.42
N GLN A 226 -14.18 12.38 6.19
CA GLN A 226 -15.30 13.31 6.19
C GLN A 226 -15.03 14.66 5.53
#